data_c3685f8f3d7262cdfa867b143927a057
#
_entry.id   c3685f8f3d7262cdfa867b143927a057
#
_cell.length_a   1.000
_cell.length_b   1.000
_cell.length_c   1.000
_cell.angle_alpha   90.00
_cell.angle_beta   90.00
_cell.angle_gamma   90.00
#
_symmetry.space_group_name_H-M   'P 1'
#
loop_
_entity.id
_entity.type
_entity.pdbx_description
1 polymer ?
#
loop_
_entity_poly.entity_id
_entity_poly.type
_entity_poly.pdbx_seq_one_letter_code
_entity_poly.pdbx_strand_id
1 'polypeptide(L)'
;MAVAPGAGHLRRCVVSPAGRHSASLIFLHGSGDSGQGQRQWIQNVLNQDLTXQHIKIIYPTAPTRPYTPLKGGLSNVWFDRFKISNSCPEHLESIDRMCQVLTELIDEEVKNGIQKSRILI
;
A
#
# COMPACT_ATOMS: atom_id res chain seq x y z
N MET A 1 7.87 9.87 22.90
CA MET A 1 8.53 9.55 21.63
C MET A 1 7.52 9.04 20.63
N ALA A 2 7.60 9.55 19.44
CA ALA A 2 6.66 9.16 18.42
C ALA A 2 7.03 7.80 17.85
N VAL A 3 6.03 6.97 17.60
CA VAL A 3 6.19 5.67 17.00
C VAL A 3 5.63 5.75 15.58
N ALA A 4 6.34 5.18 14.61
CA ALA A 4 5.85 5.17 13.24
C ALA A 4 4.48 4.49 13.22
N PRO A 5 3.53 5.02 12.45
CA PRO A 5 2.22 4.40 12.39
C PRO A 5 2.30 3.01 11.79
N GLY A 6 1.54 2.10 12.35
CA GLY A 6 1.38 0.78 11.76
C GLY A 6 0.32 0.80 10.69
N ALA A 7 0.03 -0.38 10.15
CA ALA A 7 -0.93 -0.49 9.05
C ALA A 7 -2.31 0.00 9.45
N GLY A 8 -2.68 -0.14 10.72
CA GLY A 8 -3.97 0.30 11.21
C GLY A 8 -4.14 1.81 11.15
N HIS A 9 -3.05 2.55 11.07
CA HIS A 9 -3.10 4.01 11.02
C HIS A 9 -2.95 4.56 9.59
N LEU A 10 -2.72 3.69 8.61
CA LEU A 10 -2.60 4.16 7.22
C LEU A 10 -3.97 4.55 6.69
N ARG A 11 -4.00 5.70 6.01
CA ARG A 11 -5.18 6.03 5.23
C ARG A 11 -5.30 5.03 4.09
N ARG A 12 -6.52 4.75 3.72
CA ARG A 12 -6.75 3.76 2.66
C ARG A 12 -8.14 3.95 2.05
N CYS A 13 -8.26 3.53 0.79
CA CYS A 13 -9.55 3.35 0.16
C CYS A 13 -9.82 1.87 0.09
N VAL A 14 -11.07 1.48 0.31
CA VAL A 14 -11.46 0.09 0.28
C VAL A 14 -12.64 -0.08 -0.65
N VAL A 15 -12.55 -1.08 -1.53
CA VAL A 15 -13.67 -1.47 -2.37
C VAL A 15 -14.13 -2.82 -1.86
N SER A 16 -15.32 -2.84 -1.24
CA SER A 16 -15.86 -4.06 -0.67
C SER A 16 -16.33 -4.99 -1.79
N PRO A 17 -16.22 -6.31 -1.60
CA PRO A 17 -16.74 -7.22 -2.60
C PRO A 17 -18.26 -7.17 -2.67
N ALA A 18 -18.79 -7.51 -3.84
CA ALA A 18 -20.24 -7.54 -4.00
C ALA A 18 -20.88 -8.65 -3.19
N GLY A 19 -20.17 -9.77 -3.04
CA GLY A 19 -20.65 -10.90 -2.29
C GLY A 19 -19.80 -11.18 -1.06
N ARG A 20 -19.65 -12.47 -0.74
CA ARG A 20 -18.92 -12.86 0.46
C ARG A 20 -17.43 -12.63 0.29
N HIS A 21 -16.84 -11.95 1.25
CA HIS A 21 -15.41 -11.64 1.22
C HIS A 21 -14.59 -12.89 1.53
N SER A 22 -13.81 -13.36 0.56
CA SER A 22 -12.98 -14.55 0.74
C SER A 22 -11.56 -14.37 0.24
N ALA A 23 -11.23 -13.20 -0.32
CA ALA A 23 -9.87 -12.92 -0.76
C ALA A 23 -9.65 -11.41 -0.70
N SER A 24 -8.38 -11.00 -0.66
CA SER A 24 -8.04 -9.60 -0.58
C SER A 24 -6.90 -9.28 -1.52
N LEU A 25 -7.00 -8.13 -2.18
CA LEU A 25 -5.95 -7.59 -3.03
C LEU A 25 -5.50 -6.26 -2.42
N ILE A 26 -4.21 -6.16 -2.13
CA ILE A 26 -3.63 -4.92 -1.63
C ILE A 26 -2.87 -4.30 -2.78
N PHE A 27 -3.33 -3.14 -3.25
CA PHE A 27 -2.80 -2.52 -4.47
C PHE A 27 -2.04 -1.26 -4.06
N LEU A 28 -0.72 -1.27 -4.27
CA LEU A 28 0.14 -0.19 -3.80
C LEU A 28 0.38 0.83 -4.90
N HIS A 29 0.32 2.11 -4.52
CA HIS A 29 0.56 3.21 -5.47
C HIS A 29 2.05 3.47 -5.64
N GLY A 30 2.40 4.23 -6.65
CA GLY A 30 3.78 4.64 -6.88
C GLY A 30 4.18 5.84 -6.03
N SER A 31 5.46 6.21 -6.14
CA SER A 31 6.04 7.28 -5.33
C SER A 31 5.25 8.58 -5.47
N GLY A 32 4.88 9.14 -4.33
CA GLY A 32 4.24 10.45 -4.28
C GLY A 32 2.76 10.45 -4.55
N ASP A 33 2.18 9.30 -4.84
CA ASP A 33 0.75 9.21 -5.12
C ASP A 33 0.01 8.90 -3.82
N SER A 34 -1.15 8.29 -3.92
CA SER A 34 -1.99 7.93 -2.79
C SER A 34 -2.84 6.73 -3.17
N GLY A 35 -3.46 6.12 -2.18
CA GLY A 35 -4.39 5.04 -2.45
C GLY A 35 -5.56 5.52 -3.29
N GLN A 36 -6.08 6.71 -2.99
CA GLN A 36 -7.17 7.25 -3.76
C GLN A 36 -6.75 7.54 -5.20
N GLY A 37 -5.53 8.05 -5.40
CA GLY A 37 -5.04 8.30 -6.74
C GLY A 37 -4.88 7.02 -7.55
N GLN A 38 -4.40 5.96 -6.91
CA GLN A 38 -4.26 4.67 -7.58
C GLN A 38 -5.63 4.13 -7.99
N ARG A 39 -6.61 4.22 -7.10
CA ARG A 39 -7.96 3.77 -7.42
C ARG A 39 -8.54 4.58 -8.57
N GLN A 40 -8.34 5.89 -8.54
CA GLN A 40 -8.85 6.77 -9.59
C GLN A 40 -8.23 6.43 -10.95
N TRP A 41 -6.92 6.14 -10.96
CA TRP A 41 -6.26 5.76 -12.19
C TRP A 41 -6.87 4.49 -12.78
N ILE A 42 -7.13 3.50 -11.91
CA ILE A 42 -7.73 2.25 -12.37
C ILE A 42 -9.14 2.50 -12.89
N GLN A 43 -9.92 3.34 -12.20
CA GLN A 43 -11.26 3.70 -12.67
C GLN A 43 -11.21 4.31 -14.05
N ASN A 44 -10.22 5.17 -14.30
CA ASN A 44 -10.11 5.83 -15.60
C ASN A 44 -9.75 4.82 -16.70
N VAL A 45 -8.87 3.88 -16.40
CA VAL A 45 -8.46 2.88 -17.37
C VAL A 45 -9.62 1.94 -17.71
N LEU A 46 -10.37 1.54 -16.69
CA LEU A 46 -11.45 0.56 -16.88
C LEU A 46 -12.81 1.19 -17.21
N ASN A 47 -12.93 2.50 -17.05
CA ASN A 47 -14.21 3.21 -17.11
C ASN A 47 -15.20 2.71 -16.06
N GLN A 48 -14.70 2.14 -15.00
CA GLN A 48 -15.51 1.71 -13.85
C GLN A 48 -14.55 1.30 -12.74
N ASP A 49 -15.09 1.21 -11.53
CA ASP A 49 -14.31 0.68 -10.41
C ASP A 49 -13.94 -0.76 -10.70
N LEU A 50 -12.76 -1.15 -10.23
CA LEU A 50 -12.39 -2.56 -10.24
C LEU A 50 -13.13 -3.21 -9.07
N THR A 51 -14.01 -4.03 -9.46
CA THR A 51 -14.82 -4.69 -8.44
C THR A 51 -14.84 -6.18 -8.68
N UNK A 52 -14.72 -7.12 -7.65
CA UNK A 52 -14.68 -8.43 -7.75
C UNK A 52 -15.80 -8.88 -6.98
N GLN A 53 -16.29 -10.00 -7.21
CA GLN A 53 -17.44 -10.57 -6.54
C GLN A 53 -17.13 -10.98 -5.10
N HIS A 54 -15.93 -11.54 -4.89
CA HIS A 54 -15.54 -12.08 -3.58
C HIS A 54 -14.21 -11.49 -3.09
N ILE A 55 -13.67 -10.52 -3.80
CA ILE A 55 -12.36 -9.95 -3.47
C ILE A 55 -12.52 -8.52 -2.97
N LYS A 56 -11.98 -8.27 -1.78
CA LYS A 56 -11.89 -6.93 -1.23
C LYS A 56 -10.62 -6.29 -1.76
N ILE A 57 -10.71 -5.05 -2.24
CA ILE A 57 -9.52 -4.35 -2.74
C ILE A 57 -9.18 -3.23 -1.79
N ILE A 58 -7.93 -3.19 -1.35
CA ILE A 58 -7.42 -2.20 -0.41
C ILE A 58 -6.38 -1.37 -1.14
N TYR A 59 -6.58 -0.05 -1.15
CA TYR A 59 -5.63 0.91 -1.73
C TYR A 59 -5.07 1.74 -0.59
N PRO A 60 -3.99 1.28 0.06
CA PRO A 60 -3.43 2.08 1.17
C PRO A 60 -2.60 3.22 0.64
N THR A 61 -2.45 4.27 1.47
CA THR A 61 -1.57 5.39 1.16
C THR A 61 -0.31 5.25 2.00
N ALA A 62 0.84 5.32 1.35
CA ALA A 62 2.12 5.20 2.04
C ALA A 62 2.27 6.32 3.07
N PRO A 63 2.96 6.04 4.18
CA PRO A 63 3.22 7.10 5.15
C PRO A 63 4.00 8.25 4.52
N THR A 64 3.76 9.46 5.02
CA THR A 64 4.55 10.62 4.62
C THR A 64 5.90 10.53 5.31
N ARG A 65 6.96 10.65 4.54
CA ARG A 65 8.30 10.58 5.10
C ARG A 65 9.28 11.39 4.27
N PRO A 66 10.45 11.73 4.83
CA PRO A 66 11.50 12.37 4.03
C PRO A 66 11.94 11.44 2.91
N TYR A 67 12.11 12.00 1.71
CA TYR A 67 12.47 11.22 0.53
C TYR A 67 13.76 11.79 -0.04
N THR A 68 14.81 10.99 -0.04
CA THR A 68 16.14 11.46 -0.39
C THR A 68 16.23 12.04 -1.81
N PRO A 69 15.61 11.42 -2.84
CA PRO A 69 15.67 12.03 -4.17
C PRO A 69 15.03 13.41 -4.26
N LEU A 70 14.22 13.80 -3.28
CA LEU A 70 13.66 15.15 -3.18
C LEU A 70 14.44 15.99 -2.18
N LYS A 71 15.70 15.67 -1.96
CA LYS A 71 16.57 16.37 -1.00
C LYS A 71 15.96 16.39 0.39
N GLY A 72 15.30 15.30 0.76
CA GLY A 72 14.68 15.16 2.07
C GLY A 72 13.31 15.77 2.19
N GLY A 73 12.75 16.30 1.11
CA GLY A 73 11.39 16.80 1.14
C GLY A 73 10.40 15.67 1.41
N LEU A 74 9.27 16.01 2.05
CA LEU A 74 8.30 15.01 2.46
C LEU A 74 7.51 14.49 1.26
N SER A 75 7.26 13.19 1.26
CA SER A 75 6.49 12.57 0.20
C SER A 75 5.87 11.28 0.74
N ASN A 76 4.83 10.82 0.07
CA ASN A 76 4.18 9.56 0.42
C ASN A 76 4.84 8.45 -0.39
N VAL A 77 5.83 7.81 0.19
CA VAL A 77 6.60 6.76 -0.47
C VAL A 77 6.70 5.57 0.44
N TRP A 78 6.74 4.37 -0.16
CA TRP A 78 6.80 3.14 0.60
C TRP A 78 8.17 2.92 1.22
N PHE A 79 9.22 3.36 0.51
CA PHE A 79 10.58 3.25 1.02
C PHE A 79 11.42 4.36 0.41
N ASP A 80 12.57 4.63 1.02
CA ASP A 80 13.49 5.63 0.51
C ASP A 80 14.42 5.01 -0.52
N ARG A 81 15.13 5.84 -1.24
CA ARG A 81 16.22 5.42 -2.14
C ARG A 81 17.28 6.49 -2.09
N PHE A 82 18.54 6.04 -2.25
CA PHE A 82 19.62 7.02 -2.25
C PHE A 82 19.55 7.90 -3.48
N LYS A 83 19.21 7.30 -4.63
CA LYS A 83 18.89 8.07 -5.83
C LYS A 83 18.10 7.17 -6.78
N ILE A 84 17.50 7.77 -7.78
CA ILE A 84 16.66 7.03 -8.72
C ILE A 84 17.56 6.47 -9.81
N SER A 85 18.03 5.24 -9.60
CA SER A 85 18.99 4.58 -10.48
C SER A 85 18.97 3.09 -10.21
N ASN A 86 19.05 2.30 -11.26
CA ASN A 86 19.11 0.85 -11.13
C ASN A 86 20.41 0.39 -10.51
N SER A 87 21.46 1.19 -10.60
CA SER A 87 22.77 0.79 -10.09
C SER A 87 23.00 1.23 -8.65
N CYS A 88 22.06 1.95 -8.07
CA CYS A 88 22.20 2.41 -6.70
C CYS A 88 21.85 1.29 -5.72
N PRO A 89 22.61 1.14 -4.62
CA PRO A 89 22.24 0.15 -3.60
C PRO A 89 20.86 0.44 -3.02
N GLU A 90 20.18 -0.58 -2.55
CA GLU A 90 18.88 -0.43 -1.94
C GLU A 90 19.00 0.19 -0.55
N HIS A 91 17.98 0.98 -0.19
CA HIS A 91 17.91 1.60 1.12
C HIS A 91 17.24 0.61 2.07
N LEU A 92 18.04 -0.31 2.64
CA LEU A 92 17.50 -1.49 3.30
C LEU A 92 16.67 -1.17 4.54
N GLU A 93 17.07 -0.14 5.30
CA GLU A 93 16.34 0.18 6.52
C GLU A 93 14.89 0.55 6.22
N SER A 94 14.68 1.39 5.20
CA SER A 94 13.32 1.82 4.88
C SER A 94 12.51 0.69 4.25
N ILE A 95 13.19 -0.19 3.50
CA ILE A 95 12.50 -1.35 2.93
C ILE A 95 12.05 -2.30 4.04
N ASP A 96 12.90 -2.51 5.05
CA ASP A 96 12.50 -3.35 6.19
C ASP A 96 11.29 -2.75 6.90
N ARG A 97 11.29 -1.43 7.07
CA ARG A 97 10.15 -0.76 7.71
C ARG A 97 8.89 -0.92 6.88
N MET A 98 9.01 -0.80 5.56
CA MET A 98 7.89 -1.03 4.66
C MET A 98 7.34 -2.44 4.82
N CYS A 99 8.23 -3.43 4.91
CA CYS A 99 7.79 -4.82 5.07
C CYS A 99 7.01 -5.00 6.36
N GLN A 100 7.40 -4.30 7.43
CA GLN A 100 6.64 -4.38 8.68
C GLN A 100 5.23 -3.83 8.51
N VAL A 101 5.11 -2.70 7.81
CA VAL A 101 3.80 -2.09 7.60
C VAL A 101 2.91 -3.02 6.75
N LEU A 102 3.49 -3.58 5.70
CA LEU A 102 2.71 -4.48 4.83
C LEU A 102 2.32 -5.75 5.56
N THR A 103 3.20 -6.25 6.42
CA THR A 103 2.87 -7.42 7.24
C THR A 103 1.67 -7.13 8.13
N GLU A 104 1.60 -5.92 8.70
CA GLU A 104 0.45 -5.56 9.52
C GLU A 104 -0.85 -5.51 8.72
N LEU A 105 -0.78 -5.02 7.47
CA LEU A 105 -1.95 -5.04 6.60
C LEU A 105 -2.42 -6.48 6.36
N ILE A 106 -1.47 -7.36 6.07
CA ILE A 106 -1.81 -8.77 5.86
C ILE A 106 -2.42 -9.37 7.12
N ASP A 107 -1.82 -9.08 8.28
CA ASP A 107 -2.30 -9.63 9.54
C ASP A 107 -3.73 -9.17 9.84
N GLU A 108 -4.09 -7.94 9.49
CA GLU A 108 -5.46 -7.48 9.68
C GLU A 108 -6.44 -8.33 8.90
N GLU A 109 -6.08 -8.67 7.65
CA GLU A 109 -6.96 -9.50 6.83
C GLU A 109 -7.05 -10.92 7.37
N VAL A 110 -5.93 -11.45 7.85
CA VAL A 110 -5.93 -12.78 8.45
C VAL A 110 -6.82 -12.82 9.71
N LYS A 111 -6.72 -11.78 10.53
CA LYS A 111 -7.59 -11.70 11.72
C LYS A 111 -9.06 -11.65 11.35
N ASN A 112 -9.37 -11.11 10.19
CA ASN A 112 -10.75 -11.05 9.72
C ASN A 112 -11.17 -12.31 8.99
N GLY A 113 -10.34 -13.34 9.02
CA GLY A 113 -10.74 -14.65 8.52
C GLY A 113 -10.27 -14.97 7.10
N ILE A 114 -9.40 -14.17 6.53
CA ILE A 114 -8.92 -14.41 5.17
C ILE A 114 -7.62 -15.21 5.24
N GLN A 115 -7.57 -16.35 4.57
CA GLN A 115 -6.35 -17.17 4.53
C GLN A 115 -5.23 -16.43 3.83
N LYS A 116 -4.02 -16.60 4.31
CA LYS A 116 -2.88 -15.93 3.69
C LYS A 116 -2.75 -16.24 2.21
N SER A 117 -3.07 -17.48 1.82
CA SER A 117 -2.99 -17.88 0.41
C SER A 117 -4.01 -17.13 -0.46
N ARG A 118 -4.94 -16.42 0.15
CA ARG A 118 -5.96 -15.66 -0.56
C ARG A 118 -5.72 -14.16 -0.49
N ILE A 119 -4.51 -13.75 -0.17
CA ILE A 119 -4.13 -12.34 -0.08
C ILE A 119 -3.01 -12.08 -1.07
N LEU A 120 -3.23 -11.13 -1.96
CA LEU A 120 -2.27 -10.76 -3.00
C LEU A 120 -1.85 -9.30 -2.81
N ILE A 121 -0.56 -9.05 -2.97
CA ILE A 121 -0.03 -7.68 -3.01
C ILE A 121 0.57 -7.42 -4.36
#